data_879ef4c90fe4097004e2bea5767d90bc
#
_entry.id   879ef4c90fe4097004e2bea5767d90bc
#
_cell.length_a   1.000
_cell.length_b   1.000
_cell.length_c   1.000
_cell.angle_alpha   90.00
_cell.angle_beta   90.00
_cell.angle_gamma   90.00
#
_symmetry.space_group_name_H-M   'P 1'
#
loop_
_entity.id
_entity.type
_entity.pdbx_description
1 polymer ?
#
loop_
_entity_poly.entity_id
_entity_poly.type
_entity_poly.pdbx_seq_one_letter_code
_entity_poly.pdbx_strand_id
1 'polypeptide(L)' 'MPKHNPPREEPLATRKQVFTCPHCGERISMVLDLSAGYQRYIEDCEVCCNPVEITYEAEEGVIVAFRAGIP' A
#
# COMPACT_ATOMS: atom_id res chain seq x y z
N MET A 1 11.97 -12.65 13.78
CA MET A 1 11.65 -12.80 13.47
C MET A 1 11.42 -12.95 13.11
N PRO A 2 11.67 -13.02 12.90
CA PRO A 2 11.33 -13.12 12.50
C PRO A 2 11.13 -13.42 11.90
N LYS A 3 11.03 -13.15 11.69
CA LYS A 3 10.64 -13.41 11.13
C LYS A 3 10.74 -13.91 10.24
N HIS A 4 10.90 -13.98 10.08
CA HIS A 4 11.09 -14.50 9.15
C HIS A 4 10.41 -15.17 8.29
N ASN A 5 10.68 -14.88 7.59
CA ASN A 5 9.76 -15.48 6.69
C ASN A 5 10.41 -16.42 5.77
N PRO A 6 9.87 -17.60 5.53
CA PRO A 6 10.38 -18.42 4.47
C PRO A 6 10.19 -17.71 3.15
N PRO A 7 11.15 -17.80 2.26
CA PRO A 7 11.07 -17.05 1.02
C PRO A 7 9.85 -17.38 0.16
N ARG A 8 9.41 -18.60 0.17
CA ARG A 8 8.27 -18.96 -0.66
C ARG A 8 6.96 -18.43 -0.11
N GLU A 9 7.01 -17.87 1.10
CA GLU A 9 5.84 -17.30 1.67
C GLU A 9 5.60 -15.88 1.21
N GLU A 10 6.52 -15.34 0.49
CA GLU A 10 6.35 -13.99 0.03
C GLU A 10 5.22 -13.92 -0.96
N PRO A 11 4.50 -12.82 -0.98
CA PRO A 11 3.45 -12.64 -1.97
C PRO A 11 4.03 -12.79 -3.35
N LEU A 12 3.32 -13.46 -4.22
CA LEU A 12 3.78 -13.65 -5.56
C LEU A 12 3.78 -12.36 -6.33
N ALA A 13 2.95 -11.41 -5.94
CA ALA A 13 2.84 -10.18 -6.66
C ALA A 13 2.71 -9.05 -5.67
N THR A 14 3.64 -8.13 -5.72
CA THR A 14 3.55 -6.89 -4.98
C THR A 14 3.87 -5.76 -5.90
N ARG A 15 3.48 -4.56 -5.52
CA ARG A 15 3.75 -3.39 -6.33
C ARG A 15 4.05 -2.23 -5.42
N LYS A 16 5.10 -1.50 -5.75
CA LYS A 16 5.40 -0.26 -5.08
C LYS A 16 4.55 0.83 -5.72
N GLN A 17 3.68 1.43 -4.94
CA GLN A 17 2.79 2.47 -5.43
C GLN A 17 3.26 3.80 -4.90
N VAL A 18 3.59 4.73 -5.81
CA VAL A 18 4.01 6.07 -5.46
C VAL A 18 2.81 6.99 -5.57
N PHE A 19 2.61 7.83 -4.56
CA PHE A 19 1.49 8.75 -4.58
C PHE A 19 1.82 9.96 -3.71
N THR A 20 0.98 10.98 -3.77
CA THR A 20 1.18 12.20 -3.01
C THR A 20 0.40 12.11 -1.71
N CYS A 21 1.08 12.38 -0.59
CA CYS A 21 0.42 12.38 0.71
C CYS A 21 -0.64 13.48 0.75
N PRO A 22 -1.87 13.13 1.15
CA PRO A 22 -2.93 14.14 1.18
C PRO A 22 -2.77 15.18 2.29
N HIS A 23 -1.87 14.92 3.25
CA HIS A 23 -1.64 15.86 4.35
C HIS A 23 -0.52 16.83 4.02
N CYS A 24 0.65 16.32 3.65
CA CYS A 24 1.83 17.15 3.53
C CYS A 24 2.26 17.41 2.09
N GLY A 25 1.68 16.71 1.12
CA GLY A 25 1.98 16.95 -0.28
C GLY A 25 3.25 16.29 -0.78
N GLU A 26 3.93 15.53 0.05
CA GLU A 26 5.16 14.85 -0.37
C GLU A 26 4.84 13.58 -1.11
N ARG A 27 5.76 13.20 -2.02
CA ARG A 27 5.63 11.93 -2.72
C ARG A 27 6.13 10.83 -1.82
N ILE A 28 5.29 9.84 -1.59
CA ILE A 28 5.62 8.71 -0.74
C ILE A 28 5.24 7.45 -1.49
N SER A 29 5.64 6.30 -0.95
CA SER A 29 5.32 5.04 -1.60
C SER A 29 4.96 4.00 -0.56
N MET A 30 4.18 3.04 -1.00
CA MET A 30 3.80 1.90 -0.18
C MET A 30 3.81 0.67 -1.06
N VAL A 31 4.06 -0.47 -0.44
CA VAL A 31 4.04 -1.74 -1.15
C VAL A 31 2.66 -2.34 -1.01
N LEU A 32 2.03 -2.64 -2.12
CA LEU A 32 0.69 -3.18 -2.15
C LEU A 32 0.74 -4.66 -2.52
N ASP A 33 -0.12 -5.43 -1.88
CA ASP A 33 -0.24 -6.86 -2.13
C ASP A 33 -1.26 -7.06 -3.23
N LEU A 34 -0.79 -7.46 -4.40
CA LEU A 34 -1.66 -7.58 -5.57
C LEU A 34 -2.52 -8.83 -5.54
N SER A 35 -2.24 -9.75 -4.63
CA SER A 35 -3.03 -10.96 -4.53
C SER A 35 -4.25 -10.79 -3.65
N ALA A 36 -4.37 -9.65 -2.99
CA ALA A 36 -5.39 -9.47 -1.98
C ALA A 36 -6.76 -9.10 -2.54
N GLY A 37 -6.84 -8.64 -3.78
CA GLY A 37 -8.10 -8.17 -4.32
C GLY A 37 -8.39 -6.77 -3.84
N TYR A 38 -9.39 -6.63 -3.00
CA TYR A 38 -9.76 -5.33 -2.46
C TYR A 38 -9.15 -5.15 -1.08
N GLN A 39 -8.54 -3.98 -0.83
CA GLN A 39 -7.93 -3.69 0.46
C GLN A 39 -8.23 -2.26 0.87
N ARG A 40 -8.43 -2.08 2.17
CA ARG A 40 -8.62 -0.76 2.74
C ARG A 40 -7.99 -0.76 4.12
N TYR A 41 -7.06 0.15 4.35
CA TYR A 41 -6.36 0.21 5.62
C TYR A 41 -5.77 1.59 5.81
N ILE A 42 -5.22 1.84 7.00
CA ILE A 42 -4.65 3.13 7.34
C ILE A 42 -3.17 2.94 7.61
N GLU A 43 -2.36 3.79 6.96
CA GLU A 43 -0.93 3.82 7.14
C GLU A 43 -0.50 5.24 7.44
N ASP A 44 0.52 5.39 8.25
CA ASP A 44 1.05 6.71 8.52
C ASP A 44 1.97 7.15 7.41
N CYS A 45 1.89 8.43 7.07
CA CYS A 45 2.81 9.02 6.12
C CYS A 45 4.21 9.00 6.75
N GLU A 46 5.21 8.56 5.97
CA GLU A 46 6.56 8.45 6.50
C GLU A 46 7.21 9.81 6.69
N VAL A 47 6.63 10.87 6.15
CA VAL A 47 7.17 12.22 6.26
C VAL A 47 6.50 13.00 7.36
N CYS A 48 5.18 13.07 7.36
CA CYS A 48 4.46 13.89 8.32
C CYS A 48 3.80 13.09 9.43
N CYS A 49 3.82 11.77 9.36
CA CYS A 49 3.30 10.88 10.38
C CYS A 49 1.79 10.98 10.60
N ASN A 50 1.08 11.59 9.67
CA ASN A 50 -0.37 11.64 9.76
C ASN A 50 -0.99 10.44 9.06
N PRO A 51 -2.16 10.00 9.52
CA PRO A 51 -2.78 8.81 8.94
C PRO A 51 -3.30 9.05 7.54
N VAL A 52 -3.06 8.09 6.67
CA VAL A 52 -3.52 8.11 5.30
C VAL A 52 -4.36 6.87 5.09
N GLU A 53 -5.56 7.05 4.58
CA GLU A 53 -6.42 5.91 4.29
C GLU A 53 -6.13 5.44 2.87
N ILE A 54 -5.72 4.18 2.77
CA ILE A 54 -5.37 3.59 1.49
C ILE A 54 -6.49 2.63 1.10
N THR A 55 -6.97 2.78 -0.11
CA THR A 55 -7.98 1.88 -0.67
C THR A 55 -7.52 1.49 -2.05
N TYR A 56 -7.47 0.20 -2.32
CA TYR A 56 -7.11 -0.23 -3.66
C TYR A 56 -7.76 -1.57 -3.98
N GLU A 57 -7.81 -1.83 -5.27
CA GLU A 57 -8.32 -3.09 -5.76
C GLU A 57 -7.37 -3.61 -6.81
N ALA A 58 -7.05 -4.90 -6.74
CA ALA A 58 -6.16 -5.55 -7.68
C ALA A 58 -6.89 -6.70 -8.32
N GLU A 59 -6.71 -6.87 -9.63
CA GLU A 59 -7.28 -7.99 -10.37
C GLU A 59 -6.20 -8.57 -11.25
N GLU A 60 -5.98 -9.88 -11.09
CA GLU A 60 -5.03 -10.61 -11.92
C GLU A 60 -3.65 -9.95 -11.89
N GLY A 61 -3.25 -9.50 -10.71
CA GLY A 61 -1.91 -8.95 -10.53
C GLY A 61 -1.77 -7.51 -11.00
N VAL A 62 -2.88 -6.83 -11.25
CA VAL A 62 -2.85 -5.46 -11.74
C VAL A 62 -3.71 -4.59 -10.83
N ILE A 63 -3.21 -3.41 -10.50
CA ILE A 63 -4.00 -2.44 -9.75
C ILE A 63 -5.01 -1.80 -10.69
N VAL A 64 -6.28 -1.98 -10.40
CA VAL A 64 -7.35 -1.41 -11.22
C VAL A 64 -7.96 -0.18 -10.58
N ALA A 65 -7.70 0.05 -9.28
CA ALA A 65 -8.18 1.25 -8.61
C ALA A 65 -7.28 1.52 -7.42
N PHE A 66 -6.98 2.78 -7.17
CA PHE A 66 -6.15 3.18 -6.04
C PHE A 66 -6.59 4.54 -5.55
N ARG A 67 -6.71 4.68 -4.23
CA ARG A 67 -7.03 5.95 -3.60
C ARG A 67 -6.24 6.11 -2.33
N ALA A 68 -5.78 7.33 -2.08
CA ALA A 68 -5.15 7.71 -0.82
C ALA A 68 -5.83 8.97 -0.36
N GLY A 69 -6.34 8.94 0.85
CA GLY A 69 -7.10 10.08 1.36
C GLY A 69 -6.94 10.26 2.85
N ILE A 70 -7.62 11.24 3.37
CA ILE A 70 -7.62 11.54 4.80
C ILE A 70 -8.79 10.79 5.41
N PRO A 71 -8.51 9.92 6.41
CA PRO A 71 -9.59 9.12 7.01
C PRO A 71 -10.62 9.93 7.75
#